data_c3f99fc66bfd86687ff8706210e2298c
#
_entry.id   c3f99fc66bfd86687ff8706210e2298c
#
_cell.length_a   1.000
_cell.length_b   1.000
_cell.length_c   1.000
_cell.angle_alpha   90.00
_cell.angle_beta   90.00
_cell.angle_gamma   90.00
#
_symmetry.space_group_name_H-M   'P 1'
#
loop_
_entity.id
_entity.type
_entity.pdbx_description
1 polymer ?
#
loop_
_entity_poly.entity_id
_entity_poly.type
_entity_poly.pdbx_seq_one_letter_code
_entity_poly.pdbx_strand_id
1 'polypeptide(L)'
;MIDPAGIYLIDKPAGITSNGCLSIIKRKLGIKKAGHSGTLDPMATGLMVVATGRYTRLLTDIITDTKSYSGTFSIGFETNTLDIEGEVVRRVEAAVDPRLIESAAEAFLGESDQLPPKVSAIKVQGKRAYDLERSNVEFELATRRVVVSDFTISYRPELDCFGFDLACSSGTYVRSLVRDVAYSCATLGTLLQLRRTKIGSFDVEEAVAPEAVTADLKISMSRALSSFQRIFVSKVVADDLFMGRRIPAGDLTALVSPSDDRIAVFLEPEAAGASLDGHDPPLVGFVRMLDGWLKPESMFPLA
;
A
#
# COMPACT_ATOMS: atom_id res chain seq x y z
N MET A 1 -10.10 -15.60 24.23
CA MET A 1 -9.39 -14.36 23.85
C MET A 1 -9.27 -14.38 22.33
N ILE A 2 -9.68 -13.32 21.61
CA ILE A 2 -9.62 -13.28 20.14
C ILE A 2 -8.14 -13.25 19.70
N ASP A 3 -7.75 -14.12 18.74
CA ASP A 3 -6.40 -14.10 18.15
C ASP A 3 -6.16 -12.74 17.45
N PRO A 4 -5.19 -11.93 17.88
CA PRO A 4 -4.89 -10.64 17.26
C PRO A 4 -4.11 -10.74 15.94
N ALA A 5 -3.78 -11.94 15.47
CA ALA A 5 -3.18 -12.11 14.16
C ALA A 5 -4.23 -11.88 13.06
N GLY A 6 -3.95 -10.99 12.12
CA GLY A 6 -4.91 -10.61 11.09
C GLY A 6 -4.44 -9.47 10.20
N ILE A 7 -5.36 -8.95 9.40
CA ILE A 7 -5.19 -7.78 8.55
C ILE A 7 -6.06 -6.65 9.10
N TYR A 8 -5.50 -5.46 9.21
CA TYR A 8 -6.15 -4.28 9.78
C TYR A 8 -6.02 -3.09 8.84
N LEU A 9 -7.09 -2.29 8.75
CA LEU A 9 -7.09 -1.01 8.06
C LEU A 9 -6.87 0.09 9.09
N ILE A 10 -5.78 0.80 8.94
CA ILE A 10 -5.34 1.83 9.91
C ILE A 10 -5.24 3.17 9.22
N ASP A 11 -5.88 4.18 9.81
CA ASP A 11 -5.72 5.57 9.41
C ASP A 11 -4.55 6.20 10.19
N LYS A 12 -3.40 6.31 9.51
CA LYS A 12 -2.20 6.89 10.12
C LYS A 12 -2.38 8.39 10.33
N PRO A 13 -2.23 8.93 11.54
CA PRO A 13 -2.22 10.37 11.76
C PRO A 13 -0.91 11.01 11.25
N ALA A 14 -0.91 12.32 11.06
CA ALA A 14 0.30 13.09 10.80
C ALA A 14 1.27 13.07 11.99
N GLY A 15 2.55 13.39 11.73
CA GLY A 15 3.58 13.57 12.75
C GLY A 15 4.24 12.29 13.26
N ILE A 16 3.81 11.10 12.82
CA ILE A 16 4.44 9.84 13.16
C ILE A 16 4.88 9.08 11.91
N THR A 17 5.98 8.32 12.04
CA THR A 17 6.43 7.43 10.96
C THR A 17 5.50 6.21 10.84
N SER A 18 5.50 5.55 9.67
CA SER A 18 4.79 4.27 9.50
C SER A 18 5.24 3.21 10.50
N ASN A 19 6.53 3.17 10.86
CA ASN A 19 7.06 2.27 11.90
C ASN A 19 6.61 2.69 13.31
N GLY A 20 6.48 4.00 13.57
CA GLY A 20 5.88 4.53 14.82
C GLY A 20 4.44 4.05 14.98
N CYS A 21 3.65 4.14 13.91
CA CYS A 21 2.29 3.62 13.84
C CYS A 21 2.24 2.11 14.15
N LEU A 22 3.11 1.29 13.52
CA LEU A 22 3.21 -0.15 13.82
C LEU A 22 3.57 -0.42 15.28
N SER A 23 4.37 0.44 15.92
CA SER A 23 4.74 0.28 17.33
C SER A 23 3.55 0.48 18.28
N ILE A 24 2.66 1.42 17.95
CA ILE A 24 1.40 1.62 18.68
C ILE A 24 0.52 0.38 18.53
N ILE A 25 0.31 -0.10 17.31
CA ILE A 25 -0.51 -1.28 17.01
C ILE A 25 0.01 -2.52 17.73
N LYS A 26 1.32 -2.78 17.66
CA LYS A 26 1.95 -3.92 18.34
C LYS A 26 1.68 -3.91 19.84
N ARG A 27 1.79 -2.74 20.47
CA ARG A 27 1.52 -2.56 21.91
C ARG A 27 0.05 -2.77 22.24
N LYS A 28 -0.86 -2.19 21.45
CA LYS A 28 -2.32 -2.29 21.64
C LYS A 28 -2.82 -3.72 21.52
N LEU A 29 -2.33 -4.45 20.53
CA LEU A 29 -2.73 -5.84 20.26
C LEU A 29 -1.91 -6.89 21.03
N GLY A 30 -0.88 -6.48 21.78
CA GLY A 30 0.00 -7.41 22.52
C GLY A 30 0.81 -8.33 21.62
N ILE A 31 1.20 -7.90 20.42
CA ILE A 31 1.88 -8.71 19.40
C ILE A 31 3.31 -8.24 19.15
N LYS A 32 4.17 -9.17 18.73
CA LYS A 32 5.58 -8.88 18.42
C LYS A 32 5.80 -8.55 16.94
N LYS A 33 5.06 -9.19 16.04
CA LYS A 33 5.27 -9.12 14.60
C LYS A 33 4.14 -8.38 13.90
N ALA A 34 4.47 -7.28 13.21
CA ALA A 34 3.57 -6.54 12.33
C ALA A 34 4.36 -5.96 11.15
N GLY A 35 3.68 -5.73 10.04
CA GLY A 35 4.19 -5.07 8.85
C GLY A 35 3.09 -4.25 8.17
N HIS A 36 3.45 -3.43 7.19
CA HIS A 36 2.50 -2.59 6.45
C HIS A 36 2.72 -2.65 4.93
N SER A 37 1.70 -2.29 4.17
CA SER A 37 1.63 -2.35 2.70
C SER A 37 2.35 -1.20 1.96
N GLY A 38 3.13 -0.39 2.64
CA GLY A 38 3.85 0.73 2.02
C GLY A 38 3.96 1.93 2.94
N THR A 39 5.16 2.50 2.98
CA THR A 39 5.50 3.63 3.83
C THR A 39 4.68 4.87 3.43
N LEU A 40 4.22 5.60 4.43
CA LEU A 40 3.80 7.00 4.36
C LEU A 40 4.84 7.85 5.07
N ASP A 41 5.14 9.02 4.51
CA ASP A 41 6.02 10.02 5.14
C ASP A 41 5.41 10.50 6.48
N PRO A 42 6.20 11.06 7.41
CA PRO A 42 5.68 11.46 8.72
C PRO A 42 4.54 12.47 8.61
N MET A 43 4.65 13.46 7.73
CA MET A 43 3.61 14.46 7.48
C MET A 43 2.32 13.89 6.86
N ALA A 44 2.44 12.80 6.10
CA ALA A 44 1.32 12.20 5.40
C ALA A 44 0.39 11.45 6.35
N THR A 45 -0.91 11.45 6.00
CA THR A 45 -1.97 10.74 6.73
C THR A 45 -2.60 9.65 5.86
N GLY A 46 -3.52 8.90 6.44
CA GLY A 46 -4.39 8.03 5.68
C GLY A 46 -4.05 6.55 5.75
N LEU A 47 -4.62 5.79 4.82
CA LEU A 47 -4.73 4.36 4.87
C LEU A 47 -3.38 3.63 4.89
N MET A 48 -3.22 2.78 5.88
CA MET A 48 -2.20 1.72 5.95
C MET A 48 -2.88 0.37 6.11
N VAL A 49 -2.65 -0.56 5.21
CA VAL A 49 -3.01 -1.96 5.40
C VAL A 49 -1.91 -2.60 6.23
N VAL A 50 -2.25 -3.06 7.43
CA VAL A 50 -1.32 -3.63 8.41
C VAL A 50 -1.61 -5.11 8.60
N ALA A 51 -0.60 -5.94 8.44
CA ALA A 51 -0.66 -7.36 8.74
C ALA A 51 0.05 -7.68 10.05
N THR A 52 -0.49 -8.60 10.85
CA THR A 52 0.03 -8.98 12.15
C THR A 52 0.27 -10.48 12.25
N GLY A 53 1.21 -10.88 13.11
CA GLY A 53 1.53 -12.28 13.36
C GLY A 53 1.96 -13.02 12.09
N ARG A 54 1.37 -14.20 11.88
CA ARG A 54 1.64 -15.08 10.73
C ARG A 54 1.24 -14.45 9.38
N TYR A 55 0.28 -13.53 9.36
CA TYR A 55 -0.24 -12.91 8.15
C TYR A 55 0.64 -11.80 7.57
N THR A 56 1.74 -11.43 8.23
CA THR A 56 2.74 -10.50 7.63
C THR A 56 3.31 -11.02 6.31
N ARG A 57 3.26 -12.32 6.05
CA ARG A 57 3.67 -12.92 4.77
C ARG A 57 2.71 -12.61 3.62
N LEU A 58 1.46 -12.21 3.93
CA LEU A 58 0.45 -11.85 2.93
C LEU A 58 0.61 -10.42 2.40
N LEU A 59 1.48 -9.61 2.99
CA LEU A 59 1.61 -8.20 2.58
C LEU A 59 2.00 -8.05 1.11
N THR A 60 2.84 -8.92 0.59
CA THR A 60 3.21 -8.92 -0.84
C THR A 60 2.05 -9.33 -1.74
N ASP A 61 1.11 -10.10 -1.23
CA ASP A 61 -0.05 -10.58 -1.97
C ASP A 61 -1.23 -9.60 -1.91
N ILE A 62 -1.37 -8.88 -0.78
CA ILE A 62 -2.44 -7.89 -0.54
C ILE A 62 -2.07 -6.52 -1.12
N ILE A 63 -0.77 -6.24 -1.32
CA ILE A 63 -0.32 -4.99 -1.94
C ILE A 63 -0.77 -4.99 -3.39
N THR A 64 -1.83 -4.23 -3.65
CA THR A 64 -2.30 -3.95 -5.00
C THR A 64 -1.43 -2.88 -5.65
N ASP A 65 -1.38 -2.89 -6.98
CA ASP A 65 -0.56 -1.92 -7.71
C ASP A 65 -1.11 -0.49 -7.66
N THR A 66 -2.39 -0.30 -7.33
CA THR A 66 -3.05 1.01 -7.37
C THR A 66 -3.24 1.61 -5.98
N LYS A 67 -2.91 2.89 -5.84
CA LYS A 67 -3.14 3.71 -4.65
C LYS A 67 -3.74 5.04 -5.03
N SER A 68 -4.68 5.53 -4.22
CA SER A 68 -5.25 6.87 -4.40
C SER A 68 -4.84 7.79 -3.26
N TYR A 69 -4.66 9.05 -3.62
CA TYR A 69 -4.23 10.10 -2.72
C TYR A 69 -5.02 11.37 -2.97
N SER A 70 -5.23 12.15 -1.92
CA SER A 70 -5.59 13.56 -2.02
C SER A 70 -4.55 14.38 -1.27
N GLY A 71 -4.40 15.65 -1.62
CA GLY A 71 -3.42 16.50 -0.96
C GLY A 71 -3.42 17.93 -1.44
N THR A 72 -2.45 18.69 -0.95
CA THR A 72 -2.22 20.06 -1.38
C THR A 72 -0.73 20.31 -1.61
N PHE A 73 -0.41 21.21 -2.53
CA PHE A 73 0.95 21.67 -2.77
C PHE A 73 0.98 23.17 -3.07
N SER A 74 2.10 23.80 -2.86
CA SER A 74 2.36 25.18 -3.23
C SER A 74 3.43 25.24 -4.32
N ILE A 75 3.44 26.33 -5.07
CA ILE A 75 4.48 26.66 -6.06
C ILE A 75 5.34 27.82 -5.61
N GLY A 76 6.44 28.08 -6.34
CA GLY A 76 7.36 29.18 -6.08
C GLY A 76 8.52 28.85 -5.15
N PHE A 77 8.51 27.72 -4.45
CA PHE A 77 9.64 27.28 -3.64
C PHE A 77 9.78 25.74 -3.63
N GLU A 78 10.97 25.30 -3.32
CA GLU A 78 11.32 23.90 -3.20
C GLU A 78 12.10 23.65 -1.92
N THR A 79 11.79 22.55 -1.23
CA THR A 79 12.52 22.08 -0.06
C THR A 79 13.44 20.90 -0.42
N ASN A 80 14.43 20.63 0.41
CA ASN A 80 15.35 19.51 0.22
C ASN A 80 14.66 18.13 0.30
N THR A 81 13.47 18.05 0.96
CA THR A 81 12.64 16.84 1.03
C THR A 81 11.54 16.79 -0.02
N LEU A 82 11.28 17.88 -0.74
CA LEU A 82 10.15 18.11 -1.64
C LEU A 82 8.79 18.17 -0.92
N ASP A 83 8.76 18.27 0.40
CA ASP A 83 7.58 18.44 1.24
C ASP A 83 7.80 19.52 2.31
N ILE A 84 6.75 19.85 3.05
CA ILE A 84 6.74 20.94 4.03
C ILE A 84 7.65 20.68 5.25
N GLU A 85 8.09 19.46 5.50
CA GLU A 85 8.99 19.12 6.61
C GLU A 85 10.46 19.48 6.33
N GLY A 86 10.79 19.76 5.06
CA GLY A 86 12.15 20.10 4.64
C GLY A 86 12.50 21.57 4.75
N GLU A 87 13.80 21.86 4.66
CA GLU A 87 14.32 23.24 4.57
C GLU A 87 14.18 23.77 3.15
N VAL A 88 13.78 25.04 3.00
CA VAL A 88 13.68 25.68 1.70
C VAL A 88 15.08 25.86 1.10
N VAL A 89 15.33 25.25 -0.05
CA VAL A 89 16.62 25.30 -0.75
C VAL A 89 16.59 26.19 -2.00
N ARG A 90 15.41 26.44 -2.57
CA ARG A 90 15.23 27.25 -3.76
C ARG A 90 13.94 28.06 -3.70
N ARG A 91 13.95 29.27 -4.27
CA ARG A 91 12.76 30.12 -4.48
C ARG A 91 12.78 30.71 -5.89
N VAL A 92 11.60 30.93 -6.44
CA VAL A 92 11.36 31.57 -7.72
C VAL A 92 10.19 32.57 -7.54
N GLU A 93 10.40 33.81 -7.94
CA GLU A 93 9.39 34.89 -7.90
C GLU A 93 8.61 35.01 -9.22
N ALA A 94 8.40 33.90 -9.94
CA ALA A 94 7.62 33.91 -11.17
C ALA A 94 6.13 33.74 -10.84
N ALA A 95 5.32 34.70 -11.24
CA ALA A 95 3.87 34.53 -11.25
C ALA A 95 3.50 33.52 -12.36
N VAL A 96 2.95 32.38 -11.97
CA VAL A 96 2.43 31.37 -12.90
C VAL A 96 0.91 31.44 -12.90
N ASP A 97 0.30 31.48 -14.09
CA ASP A 97 -1.17 31.38 -14.18
C ASP A 97 -1.61 30.03 -13.60
N PRO A 98 -2.48 30.02 -12.57
CA PRO A 98 -2.95 28.78 -11.95
C PRO A 98 -3.52 27.76 -12.94
N ARG A 99 -4.13 28.22 -14.03
CA ARG A 99 -4.68 27.33 -15.08
C ARG A 99 -3.60 26.51 -15.79
N LEU A 100 -2.36 27.02 -15.88
CA LEU A 100 -1.25 26.23 -16.45
C LEU A 100 -0.89 25.04 -15.53
N ILE A 101 -0.90 25.26 -14.23
CA ILE A 101 -0.66 24.19 -13.25
C ILE A 101 -1.81 23.16 -13.29
N GLU A 102 -3.07 23.61 -13.34
CA GLU A 102 -4.23 22.72 -13.42
C GLU A 102 -4.18 21.86 -14.70
N SER A 103 -3.89 22.46 -15.85
CA SER A 103 -3.82 21.72 -17.12
C SER A 103 -2.58 20.82 -17.23
N ALA A 104 -1.51 21.11 -16.50
CA ALA A 104 -0.30 20.30 -16.54
C ALA A 104 -0.52 18.86 -16.04
N ALA A 105 -1.54 18.60 -15.23
CA ALA A 105 -1.88 17.27 -14.74
C ALA A 105 -2.07 16.24 -15.87
N GLU A 106 -2.67 16.64 -16.98
CA GLU A 106 -2.95 15.77 -18.14
C GLU A 106 -1.66 15.18 -18.75
N ALA A 107 -0.57 15.94 -18.74
CA ALA A 107 0.70 15.50 -19.30
C ALA A 107 1.38 14.38 -18.49
N PHE A 108 0.93 14.14 -17.26
CA PHE A 108 1.46 13.12 -16.37
C PHE A 108 0.61 11.85 -16.32
N LEU A 109 -0.50 11.80 -17.05
CA LEU A 109 -1.32 10.59 -17.15
C LEU A 109 -0.60 9.51 -17.97
N GLY A 110 -0.83 8.25 -17.57
CA GLY A 110 -0.23 7.09 -18.23
C GLY A 110 1.10 6.68 -17.62
N GLU A 111 1.91 6.00 -18.42
CA GLU A 111 3.20 5.43 -18.01
C GLU A 111 4.33 6.43 -18.22
N SER A 112 5.18 6.62 -17.22
CA SER A 112 6.33 7.53 -17.29
C SER A 112 7.48 7.06 -16.41
N ASP A 113 8.67 7.62 -16.65
CA ASP A 113 9.85 7.43 -15.81
C ASP A 113 9.94 8.56 -14.78
N GLN A 114 9.88 8.23 -13.50
CA GLN A 114 9.97 9.19 -12.40
C GLN A 114 11.31 9.11 -11.69
N LEU A 115 11.96 10.24 -11.46
CA LEU A 115 13.12 10.34 -10.57
C LEU A 115 12.67 10.46 -9.12
N PRO A 116 12.97 9.47 -8.26
CA PRO A 116 12.59 9.51 -6.84
C PRO A 116 13.22 10.69 -6.09
N PRO A 117 12.66 11.12 -4.94
CA PRO A 117 13.29 12.12 -4.10
C PRO A 117 14.54 11.54 -3.42
N LYS A 118 15.58 12.36 -3.21
CA LYS A 118 16.80 11.95 -2.50
C LYS A 118 16.50 11.48 -1.08
N VAL A 119 15.58 12.16 -0.39
CA VAL A 119 15.10 11.74 0.93
C VAL A 119 14.02 10.66 0.77
N SER A 120 14.44 9.42 0.61
CA SER A 120 13.57 8.26 0.44
C SER A 120 14.13 6.99 1.09
N ALA A 121 13.27 5.96 1.22
CA ALA A 121 13.66 4.66 1.77
C ALA A 121 14.34 3.73 0.74
N ILE A 122 14.62 4.20 -0.47
CA ILE A 122 15.31 3.45 -1.52
C ILE A 122 16.72 3.10 -1.04
N LYS A 123 17.16 1.89 -1.36
CA LYS A 123 18.53 1.45 -1.07
C LYS A 123 19.45 1.75 -2.25
N VAL A 124 20.50 2.48 -2.00
CA VAL A 124 21.62 2.75 -2.91
C VAL A 124 22.85 2.08 -2.32
N GLN A 125 23.42 1.12 -3.02
CA GLN A 125 24.59 0.34 -2.55
C GLN A 125 24.42 -0.24 -1.12
N GLY A 126 23.20 -0.70 -0.80
CA GLY A 126 22.88 -1.33 0.50
C GLY A 126 22.51 -0.35 1.63
N LYS A 127 22.75 0.95 1.48
CA LYS A 127 22.35 2.00 2.43
C LYS A 127 21.06 2.68 1.95
N ARG A 128 20.27 3.23 2.87
CA ARG A 128 19.06 3.98 2.50
C ARG A 128 19.43 5.38 2.00
N ALA A 129 18.74 5.86 0.97
CA ALA A 129 19.01 7.16 0.36
C ALA A 129 18.91 8.32 1.38
N TYR A 130 17.94 8.28 2.29
CA TYR A 130 17.83 9.30 3.34
C TYR A 130 19.02 9.30 4.33
N ASP A 131 19.70 8.15 4.57
CA ASP A 131 20.90 8.09 5.41
C ASP A 131 22.11 8.70 4.68
N LEU A 132 22.23 8.46 3.38
CA LEU A 132 23.26 9.03 2.53
C LEU A 132 23.13 10.57 2.43
N GLU A 133 21.90 11.05 2.20
CA GLU A 133 21.60 12.50 2.13
C GLU A 133 21.96 13.19 3.45
N ARG A 134 21.56 12.65 4.59
CA ARG A 134 21.92 13.19 5.92
C ARG A 134 23.43 13.20 6.17
N SER A 135 24.16 12.30 5.54
CA SER A 135 25.62 12.21 5.66
C SER A 135 26.35 13.04 4.61
N ASN A 136 25.66 13.85 3.81
CA ASN A 136 26.19 14.63 2.68
C ASN A 136 27.02 13.79 1.71
N VAL A 137 26.65 12.53 1.51
CA VAL A 137 27.29 11.65 0.52
C VAL A 137 26.56 11.85 -0.81
N GLU A 138 27.29 12.19 -1.86
CA GLU A 138 26.74 12.26 -3.21
C GLU A 138 26.35 10.87 -3.71
N PHE A 139 25.17 10.74 -4.27
CA PHE A 139 24.65 9.53 -4.89
C PHE A 139 23.66 9.88 -6.00
N GLU A 140 23.52 8.98 -6.94
CA GLU A 140 22.53 9.08 -8.00
C GLU A 140 21.42 8.08 -7.76
N LEU A 141 20.19 8.46 -8.09
CA LEU A 141 19.02 7.62 -8.08
C LEU A 141 18.64 7.26 -9.51
N ALA A 142 18.39 5.97 -9.75
CA ALA A 142 17.80 5.54 -11.00
C ALA A 142 16.33 5.98 -11.07
N THR A 143 15.89 6.35 -12.26
CA THR A 143 14.46 6.52 -12.55
C THR A 143 13.71 5.20 -12.36
N ARG A 144 12.43 5.30 -12.13
CA ARG A 144 11.54 4.13 -12.00
C ARG A 144 10.29 4.33 -12.82
N ARG A 145 9.83 3.25 -13.42
CA ARG A 145 8.58 3.25 -14.15
C ARG A 145 7.41 3.38 -13.19
N VAL A 146 6.52 4.33 -13.45
CA VAL A 146 5.28 4.57 -12.69
C VAL A 146 4.12 4.74 -13.66
N VAL A 147 2.91 4.49 -13.18
CA VAL A 147 1.67 4.71 -13.94
C VAL A 147 0.78 5.63 -13.13
N VAL A 148 0.33 6.71 -13.74
CA VAL A 148 -0.69 7.61 -13.19
C VAL A 148 -1.98 7.37 -13.95
N SER A 149 -2.98 6.82 -13.29
CA SER A 149 -4.26 6.46 -13.92
C SER A 149 -5.31 7.55 -13.83
N ASP A 150 -5.18 8.44 -12.84
CA ASP A 150 -6.02 9.62 -12.67
C ASP A 150 -5.23 10.71 -11.95
N PHE A 151 -5.36 11.96 -12.40
CA PHE A 151 -4.72 13.09 -11.75
C PHE A 151 -5.47 14.38 -12.09
N THR A 152 -6.02 15.00 -11.07
CA THR A 152 -6.70 16.29 -11.17
C THR A 152 -6.06 17.29 -10.22
N ILE A 153 -5.94 18.54 -10.66
CA ILE A 153 -5.40 19.66 -9.87
C ILE A 153 -6.42 20.79 -9.90
N SER A 154 -6.61 21.46 -8.77
CA SER A 154 -7.48 22.62 -8.64
C SER A 154 -6.84 23.71 -7.78
N TYR A 155 -6.84 24.94 -8.25
CA TYR A 155 -6.35 26.08 -7.48
C TYR A 155 -7.32 26.45 -6.35
N ARG A 156 -6.78 26.75 -5.19
CA ARG A 156 -7.49 27.18 -3.98
C ARG A 156 -7.04 28.57 -3.59
N PRO A 157 -7.68 29.63 -4.12
CA PRO A 157 -7.22 31.00 -3.96
C PRO A 157 -7.21 31.47 -2.50
N GLU A 158 -8.11 30.96 -1.67
CA GLU A 158 -8.20 31.29 -0.24
C GLU A 158 -6.99 30.80 0.59
N LEU A 159 -6.28 29.79 0.11
CA LEU A 159 -5.11 29.20 0.75
C LEU A 159 -3.81 29.43 -0.03
N ASP A 160 -3.90 30.07 -1.19
CA ASP A 160 -2.81 30.24 -2.15
C ASP A 160 -2.02 28.94 -2.41
N CYS A 161 -2.77 27.87 -2.69
CA CYS A 161 -2.21 26.54 -2.94
C CYS A 161 -3.07 25.79 -3.95
N PHE A 162 -2.57 24.63 -4.38
CA PHE A 162 -3.27 23.72 -5.28
C PHE A 162 -3.71 22.48 -4.51
N GLY A 163 -4.98 22.11 -4.63
CA GLY A 163 -5.49 20.82 -4.24
C GLY A 163 -5.30 19.80 -5.37
N PHE A 164 -5.18 18.53 -5.05
CA PHE A 164 -5.15 17.45 -6.05
C PHE A 164 -5.80 16.17 -5.55
N ASP A 165 -6.30 15.38 -6.51
CA ASP A 165 -6.66 13.99 -6.37
C ASP A 165 -5.83 13.17 -7.37
N LEU A 166 -5.34 12.01 -6.95
CA LEU A 166 -4.38 11.21 -7.69
C LEU A 166 -4.67 9.72 -7.51
N ALA A 167 -4.69 8.97 -8.62
CA ALA A 167 -4.60 7.51 -8.59
C ALA A 167 -3.36 7.05 -9.39
N CYS A 168 -2.51 6.22 -8.77
CA CYS A 168 -1.24 5.83 -9.36
C CYS A 168 -0.79 4.44 -8.91
N SER A 169 0.20 3.90 -9.63
CA SER A 169 0.83 2.61 -9.32
C SER A 169 1.64 2.67 -8.02
N SER A 170 1.85 1.51 -7.42
CA SER A 170 2.79 1.33 -6.30
C SER A 170 4.18 1.86 -6.68
N GLY A 171 4.80 2.53 -5.71
CA GLY A 171 6.14 3.09 -5.88
C GLY A 171 6.19 4.48 -6.48
N THR A 172 5.07 5.06 -6.88
CA THR A 172 5.00 6.48 -7.26
C THR A 172 5.27 7.36 -6.05
N TYR A 173 6.17 8.33 -6.20
CA TYR A 173 6.44 9.36 -5.21
C TYR A 173 5.62 10.62 -5.54
N VAL A 174 4.61 10.90 -4.72
CA VAL A 174 3.75 12.08 -4.93
C VAL A 174 4.55 13.37 -4.82
N ARG A 175 5.56 13.42 -3.95
CA ARG A 175 6.50 14.55 -3.84
C ARG A 175 7.24 14.83 -5.15
N SER A 176 7.74 13.78 -5.80
CA SER A 176 8.38 13.93 -7.12
C SER A 176 7.39 14.37 -8.19
N LEU A 177 6.16 13.84 -8.17
CA LEU A 177 5.13 14.24 -9.13
C LEU A 177 4.79 15.73 -9.02
N VAL A 178 4.63 16.25 -7.81
CA VAL A 178 4.43 17.69 -7.55
C VAL A 178 5.59 18.53 -8.06
N ARG A 179 6.84 18.11 -7.79
CA ARG A 179 8.05 18.77 -8.37
C ARG A 179 8.00 18.79 -9.89
N ASP A 180 7.72 17.66 -10.52
CA ASP A 180 7.77 17.51 -11.98
C ASP A 180 6.68 18.33 -12.67
N VAL A 181 5.47 18.39 -12.07
CA VAL A 181 4.38 19.29 -12.51
C VAL A 181 4.83 20.75 -12.43
N ALA A 182 5.39 21.19 -11.30
CA ALA A 182 5.86 22.55 -11.14
C ALA A 182 6.99 22.89 -12.16
N TYR A 183 7.92 21.97 -12.36
CA TYR A 183 9.01 22.15 -13.35
C TYR A 183 8.49 22.26 -14.78
N SER A 184 7.47 21.52 -15.16
CA SER A 184 6.84 21.63 -16.49
C SER A 184 6.24 23.02 -16.73
N CYS A 185 5.88 23.72 -15.65
CA CYS A 185 5.37 25.10 -15.70
C CYS A 185 6.45 26.16 -15.38
N ALA A 186 7.74 25.82 -15.48
CA ALA A 186 8.88 26.68 -15.19
C ALA A 186 8.88 27.30 -13.77
N THR A 187 8.36 26.58 -12.79
CA THR A 187 8.34 27.00 -11.38
C THR A 187 8.86 25.88 -10.47
N LEU A 188 8.79 26.07 -9.17
CA LEU A 188 9.16 25.11 -8.12
C LEU A 188 7.92 24.65 -7.38
N GLY A 189 7.92 23.43 -6.86
CA GLY A 189 6.76 22.88 -6.16
C GLY A 189 7.13 22.14 -4.89
N THR A 190 6.32 22.32 -3.84
CA THR A 190 6.48 21.66 -2.54
C THR A 190 5.15 21.09 -2.06
N LEU A 191 5.16 19.81 -1.73
CA LEU A 191 3.99 19.12 -1.17
C LEU A 191 3.72 19.63 0.24
N LEU A 192 2.49 20.10 0.50
CA LEU A 192 2.08 20.64 1.80
C LEU A 192 1.34 19.60 2.64
N GLN A 193 0.43 18.87 2.02
CA GLN A 193 -0.38 17.83 2.68
C GLN A 193 -0.54 16.62 1.77
N LEU A 194 -0.57 15.45 2.36
CA LEU A 194 -0.81 14.19 1.66
C LEU A 194 -1.69 13.27 2.50
N ARG A 195 -2.75 12.74 1.90
CA ARG A 195 -3.58 11.72 2.49
C ARG A 195 -3.74 10.56 1.51
N ARG A 196 -3.37 9.36 1.91
CA ARG A 196 -3.67 8.16 1.13
C ARG A 196 -5.08 7.72 1.43
N THR A 197 -5.96 7.82 0.44
CA THR A 197 -7.39 7.51 0.57
C THR A 197 -7.69 6.06 0.26
N LYS A 198 -6.96 5.43 -0.71
CA LYS A 198 -7.21 4.03 -1.09
C LYS A 198 -5.93 3.23 -1.32
N ILE A 199 -6.02 1.92 -1.10
CA ILE A 199 -5.05 0.91 -1.53
C ILE A 199 -5.87 -0.23 -2.15
N GLY A 200 -5.88 -0.34 -3.49
CA GLY A 200 -6.75 -1.26 -4.20
C GLY A 200 -8.22 -1.08 -3.83
N SER A 201 -8.85 -2.13 -3.32
CA SER A 201 -10.24 -2.12 -2.87
C SER A 201 -10.47 -1.60 -1.44
N PHE A 202 -9.41 -1.28 -0.71
CA PHE A 202 -9.52 -0.78 0.67
C PHE A 202 -9.62 0.74 0.68
N ASP A 203 -10.56 1.26 1.48
CA ASP A 203 -10.81 2.69 1.65
C ASP A 203 -10.42 3.15 3.05
N VAL A 204 -9.93 4.38 3.17
CA VAL A 204 -9.58 4.99 4.45
C VAL A 204 -10.77 5.22 5.37
N GLU A 205 -11.97 5.34 4.80
CA GLU A 205 -13.22 5.49 5.56
C GLU A 205 -13.54 4.26 6.42
N GLU A 206 -12.95 3.11 6.11
CA GLU A 206 -13.09 1.87 6.88
C GLU A 206 -11.97 1.68 7.92
N ALA A 207 -10.99 2.57 7.92
CA ALA A 207 -9.82 2.46 8.77
C ALA A 207 -10.05 3.09 10.14
N VAL A 208 -9.34 2.60 11.13
CA VAL A 208 -9.37 3.14 12.49
C VAL A 208 -8.03 3.77 12.85
N ALA A 209 -8.04 4.72 13.78
CA ALA A 209 -6.81 5.28 14.34
C ALA A 209 -5.98 4.16 15.01
N PRO A 210 -4.64 4.23 14.98
CA PRO A 210 -3.79 3.18 15.55
C PRO A 210 -4.01 2.94 17.05
N GLU A 211 -4.45 3.95 17.79
CA GLU A 211 -4.79 3.86 19.21
C GLU A 211 -6.14 3.17 19.49
N ALA A 212 -7.04 3.17 18.50
CA ALA A 212 -8.36 2.58 18.59
C ALA A 212 -8.41 1.09 18.16
N VAL A 213 -7.28 0.55 17.63
CA VAL A 213 -7.25 -0.82 17.12
C VAL A 213 -7.52 -1.85 18.22
N THR A 214 -8.41 -2.82 17.92
CA THR A 214 -8.73 -3.98 18.75
C THR A 214 -8.74 -5.25 17.90
N ALA A 215 -8.64 -6.42 18.51
CA ALA A 215 -8.48 -7.70 17.79
C ALA A 215 -9.70 -8.08 16.92
N ASP A 216 -10.88 -7.56 17.23
CA ASP A 216 -12.12 -7.77 16.48
C ASP A 216 -12.23 -6.90 15.23
N LEU A 217 -11.45 -5.82 15.12
CA LEU A 217 -11.45 -4.93 13.96
C LEU A 217 -10.61 -5.45 12.78
N LYS A 218 -10.09 -6.67 12.84
CA LYS A 218 -9.45 -7.29 11.68
C LYS A 218 -10.46 -7.53 10.57
N ILE A 219 -10.06 -7.22 9.32
CA ILE A 219 -10.88 -7.57 8.17
C ILE A 219 -10.82 -9.07 7.90
N SER A 220 -11.85 -9.61 7.25
CA SER A 220 -11.91 -11.02 6.87
C SER A 220 -10.82 -11.37 5.85
N MET A 221 -10.32 -12.61 5.91
CA MET A 221 -9.35 -13.10 4.92
C MET A 221 -9.98 -13.18 3.53
N SER A 222 -11.26 -13.51 3.43
CA SER A 222 -12.00 -13.50 2.17
C SER A 222 -12.03 -12.13 1.53
N ARG A 223 -12.13 -11.06 2.33
CA ARG A 223 -12.04 -9.68 1.84
C ARG A 223 -10.59 -9.28 1.53
N ALA A 224 -9.66 -9.60 2.42
CA ALA A 224 -8.24 -9.27 2.22
C ALA A 224 -7.67 -9.88 0.94
N LEU A 225 -8.19 -11.02 0.51
CA LEU A 225 -7.78 -11.79 -0.66
C LEU A 225 -8.85 -11.77 -1.77
N SER A 226 -9.67 -10.73 -1.85
CA SER A 226 -10.79 -10.64 -2.82
C SER A 226 -10.32 -10.60 -4.28
N SER A 227 -9.08 -10.19 -4.54
CA SER A 227 -8.45 -10.22 -5.87
C SER A 227 -7.96 -11.60 -6.30
N PHE A 228 -7.89 -12.56 -5.39
CA PHE A 228 -7.46 -13.92 -5.69
C PHE A 228 -8.64 -14.81 -6.03
N GLN A 229 -8.43 -15.73 -6.94
CA GLN A 229 -9.32 -16.85 -7.09
C GLN A 229 -9.30 -17.70 -5.82
N ARG A 230 -10.45 -18.20 -5.41
CA ARG A 230 -10.63 -18.92 -4.13
C ARG A 230 -11.18 -20.29 -4.36
N ILE A 231 -10.62 -21.27 -3.66
CA ILE A 231 -11.17 -22.62 -3.55
C ILE A 231 -11.39 -22.98 -2.08
N PHE A 232 -12.35 -23.85 -1.86
CA PHE A 232 -12.65 -24.39 -0.53
C PHE A 232 -12.32 -25.86 -0.51
N VAL A 233 -11.71 -26.32 0.55
CA VAL A 233 -11.24 -27.69 0.71
C VAL A 233 -11.63 -28.29 2.04
N SER A 234 -11.81 -29.61 2.06
CA SER A 234 -12.03 -30.33 3.30
C SER A 234 -10.81 -30.31 4.22
N LYS A 235 -11.00 -30.62 5.50
CA LYS A 235 -9.90 -30.70 6.48
C LYS A 235 -8.81 -31.68 6.05
N VAL A 236 -9.16 -32.80 5.47
CA VAL A 236 -8.20 -33.84 5.00
C VAL A 236 -7.30 -33.25 3.90
N VAL A 237 -7.89 -32.60 2.90
CA VAL A 237 -7.16 -31.94 1.83
C VAL A 237 -6.28 -30.79 2.36
N ALA A 238 -6.79 -30.01 3.31
CA ALA A 238 -6.02 -28.93 3.94
C ALA A 238 -4.76 -29.47 4.66
N ASP A 239 -4.89 -30.57 5.40
CA ASP A 239 -3.79 -31.22 6.11
C ASP A 239 -2.75 -31.78 5.12
N ASP A 240 -3.18 -32.39 4.02
CA ASP A 240 -2.29 -32.87 2.96
C ASP A 240 -1.51 -31.74 2.29
N LEU A 241 -2.18 -30.62 1.97
CA LEU A 241 -1.52 -29.42 1.42
C LEU A 241 -0.53 -28.83 2.43
N PHE A 242 -0.87 -28.80 3.70
CA PHE A 242 0.02 -28.31 4.77
C PHE A 242 1.29 -29.15 4.90
N MET A 243 1.18 -30.48 4.66
CA MET A 243 2.32 -31.41 4.63
C MET A 243 3.12 -31.33 3.32
N GLY A 244 2.79 -30.42 2.41
CA GLY A 244 3.47 -30.20 1.14
C GLY A 244 3.07 -31.19 0.04
N ARG A 245 2.00 -31.98 0.22
CA ARG A 245 1.51 -32.94 -0.78
C ARG A 245 0.81 -32.20 -1.91
N ARG A 246 1.02 -32.70 -3.14
CA ARG A 246 0.24 -32.25 -4.31
C ARG A 246 -1.11 -32.97 -4.31
N ILE A 247 -2.17 -32.23 -4.58
CA ILE A 247 -3.54 -32.77 -4.64
C ILE A 247 -4.03 -32.73 -6.09
N PRO A 248 -4.63 -33.78 -6.62
CA PRO A 248 -5.27 -33.73 -7.94
C PRO A 248 -6.33 -32.61 -7.94
N ALA A 249 -6.31 -31.76 -8.95
CA ALA A 249 -7.27 -30.67 -9.02
C ALA A 249 -8.72 -31.16 -9.25
N GLY A 250 -8.90 -32.33 -9.92
CA GLY A 250 -10.21 -32.96 -10.11
C GLY A 250 -11.25 -31.99 -10.63
N ASP A 251 -12.44 -32.01 -10.04
CA ASP A 251 -13.56 -31.12 -10.38
C ASP A 251 -13.27 -29.63 -10.09
N LEU A 252 -12.24 -29.32 -9.29
CA LEU A 252 -11.79 -27.96 -9.02
C LEU A 252 -11.17 -27.29 -10.25
N THR A 253 -10.73 -28.06 -11.27
CA THR A 253 -10.22 -27.51 -12.54
C THR A 253 -11.24 -26.68 -13.29
N ALA A 254 -12.54 -26.98 -13.14
CA ALA A 254 -13.62 -26.21 -13.76
C ALA A 254 -13.85 -24.86 -13.10
N LEU A 255 -13.38 -24.67 -11.86
CA LEU A 255 -13.53 -23.47 -11.04
C LEU A 255 -12.29 -22.56 -11.10
N VAL A 256 -11.19 -23.04 -11.68
CA VAL A 256 -9.90 -22.35 -11.67
C VAL A 256 -9.56 -21.88 -13.08
N SER A 257 -9.38 -20.57 -13.26
CA SER A 257 -8.90 -20.02 -14.52
C SER A 257 -7.43 -20.43 -14.73
N PRO A 258 -7.05 -20.94 -15.92
CA PRO A 258 -5.67 -21.30 -16.22
C PRO A 258 -4.67 -20.14 -16.16
N SER A 259 -5.19 -18.91 -16.14
CA SER A 259 -4.38 -17.67 -16.10
C SER A 259 -3.98 -17.24 -14.68
N ASP A 260 -4.55 -17.83 -13.63
CA ASP A 260 -4.25 -17.43 -12.26
C ASP A 260 -3.06 -18.20 -11.70
N ASP A 261 -1.96 -17.48 -11.55
CA ASP A 261 -0.70 -18.02 -11.04
C ASP A 261 -0.80 -18.52 -9.59
N ARG A 262 -1.69 -17.91 -8.77
CA ARG A 262 -1.87 -18.25 -7.35
C ARG A 262 -3.35 -18.24 -6.96
N ILE A 263 -3.73 -19.29 -6.23
CA ILE A 263 -5.11 -19.53 -5.78
C ILE A 263 -5.12 -19.54 -4.26
N ALA A 264 -6.01 -18.77 -3.65
CA ALA A 264 -6.22 -18.78 -2.21
C ALA A 264 -7.10 -19.98 -1.81
N VAL A 265 -6.62 -20.76 -0.84
CA VAL A 265 -7.30 -21.97 -0.34
C VAL A 265 -7.88 -21.69 1.03
N PHE A 266 -9.17 -21.92 1.19
CA PHE A 266 -9.90 -21.80 2.42
C PHE A 266 -10.44 -23.15 2.89
N LEU A 267 -10.60 -23.32 4.18
CA LEU A 267 -11.28 -24.49 4.73
C LEU A 267 -12.80 -24.36 4.49
N GLU A 268 -13.45 -25.48 4.11
CA GLU A 268 -14.90 -25.52 4.00
C GLU A 268 -15.56 -25.12 5.33
N PRO A 269 -16.63 -24.29 5.32
CA PRO A 269 -17.31 -23.83 6.55
C PRO A 269 -17.76 -24.98 7.47
N GLU A 270 -18.27 -26.06 6.89
CA GLU A 270 -18.71 -27.26 7.63
C GLU A 270 -17.53 -27.97 8.33
N ALA A 271 -16.35 -28.00 7.66
CA ALA A 271 -15.13 -28.59 8.21
C ALA A 271 -14.46 -27.72 9.28
N ALA A 272 -14.78 -26.42 9.31
CA ALA A 272 -14.27 -25.47 10.31
C ALA A 272 -15.05 -25.52 11.64
N GLY A 273 -16.15 -26.30 11.72
CA GLY A 273 -17.06 -26.27 12.87
C GLY A 273 -17.77 -24.92 13.04
N ALA A 274 -17.69 -24.08 12.02
CA ALA A 274 -18.34 -22.78 12.01
C ALA A 274 -19.79 -22.97 11.52
N SER A 275 -20.75 -22.63 12.35
CA SER A 275 -22.10 -22.30 11.91
C SER A 275 -22.02 -21.18 10.87
N LEU A 276 -22.95 -21.13 9.95
CA LEU A 276 -23.09 -20.09 8.90
C LEU A 276 -23.27 -18.66 9.45
N ASP A 277 -23.08 -18.45 10.75
CA ASP A 277 -23.27 -17.22 11.50
C ASP A 277 -22.08 -16.25 11.36
N GLY A 278 -21.67 -15.95 10.13
CA GLY A 278 -20.83 -14.79 9.87
C GLY A 278 -19.33 -14.92 10.14
N HIS A 279 -18.82 -16.10 10.46
CA HIS A 279 -17.39 -16.31 10.63
C HIS A 279 -16.71 -16.60 9.28
N ASP A 280 -15.65 -15.84 9.01
CA ASP A 280 -14.80 -16.01 7.82
C ASP A 280 -14.12 -17.39 7.84
N PRO A 281 -14.20 -18.19 6.75
CA PRO A 281 -13.56 -19.49 6.73
C PRO A 281 -12.04 -19.35 6.89
N PRO A 282 -11.38 -20.25 7.65
CA PRO A 282 -9.95 -20.17 7.87
C PRO A 282 -9.16 -20.27 6.57
N LEU A 283 -8.20 -19.36 6.37
CA LEU A 283 -7.23 -19.46 5.28
C LEU A 283 -6.27 -20.62 5.53
N VAL A 284 -6.25 -21.57 4.60
CA VAL A 284 -5.32 -22.71 4.57
C VAL A 284 -3.98 -22.31 3.96
N GLY A 285 -4.02 -21.51 2.89
CA GLY A 285 -2.80 -21.08 2.21
C GLY A 285 -3.01 -20.68 0.76
N PHE A 286 -1.92 -20.79 0.02
CA PHE A 286 -1.92 -20.60 -1.43
C PHE A 286 -1.39 -21.82 -2.15
N VAL A 287 -1.99 -22.11 -3.28
CA VAL A 287 -1.57 -23.15 -4.20
C VAL A 287 -1.41 -22.58 -5.59
N ARG A 288 -0.66 -23.30 -6.42
CA ARG A 288 -0.59 -23.07 -7.87
C ARG A 288 -1.08 -24.31 -8.59
N MET A 289 -1.81 -24.11 -9.67
CA MET A 289 -2.17 -25.24 -10.55
C MET A 289 -1.04 -25.54 -11.53
N LEU A 290 -0.56 -26.78 -11.52
CA LEU A 290 0.48 -27.28 -12.44
C LEU A 290 0.07 -28.67 -12.90
N ASP A 291 -0.10 -28.86 -14.23
CA ASP A 291 -0.38 -30.13 -14.86
C ASP A 291 -1.56 -30.91 -14.24
N GLY A 292 -2.63 -30.21 -13.87
CA GLY A 292 -3.81 -30.77 -13.23
C GLY A 292 -3.66 -31.08 -11.74
N TRP A 293 -2.61 -30.55 -11.10
CA TRP A 293 -2.34 -30.71 -9.67
C TRP A 293 -2.28 -29.37 -8.97
N LEU A 294 -2.81 -29.31 -7.75
CA LEU A 294 -2.63 -28.20 -6.82
C LEU A 294 -1.33 -28.40 -6.05
N LYS A 295 -0.35 -27.53 -6.30
CA LYS A 295 0.95 -27.52 -5.63
C LYS A 295 0.94 -26.47 -4.53
N PRO A 296 1.16 -26.82 -3.23
CA PRO A 296 1.24 -25.84 -2.15
C PRO A 296 2.45 -24.92 -2.32
N GLU A 297 2.25 -23.62 -2.06
CA GLU A 297 3.30 -22.60 -2.11
C GLU A 297 3.54 -21.95 -0.74
N SER A 298 2.48 -21.53 -0.07
CA SER A 298 2.56 -20.81 1.21
C SER A 298 1.40 -21.23 2.09
N MET A 299 1.66 -22.10 3.07
CA MET A 299 0.63 -22.66 3.92
C MET A 299 0.61 -22.01 5.31
N PHE A 300 -0.58 -21.94 5.90
CA PHE A 300 -0.83 -21.38 7.23
C PHE A 300 -1.35 -22.49 8.15
N PRO A 301 -0.82 -22.63 9.38
CA PRO A 301 -1.37 -23.59 10.31
C PRO A 301 -2.82 -23.21 10.63
N LEU A 302 -3.71 -24.20 10.55
CA LEU A 302 -5.07 -24.07 11.08
C LEU A 302 -4.98 -23.97 12.61
N ALA A 303 -5.67 -23.00 13.18
CA ALA A 303 -5.67 -22.76 14.62
C ALA A 303 -6.43 -23.84 15.38
#